data_ab0c9e24163eb159f894f9f564e24156
#
_entry.id   ab0c9e24163eb159f894f9f564e24156
#
_cell.length_a   1.000
_cell.length_b   1.000
_cell.length_c   1.000
_cell.angle_alpha   90.00
_cell.angle_beta   90.00
_cell.angle_gamma   90.00
#
_symmetry.space_group_name_H-M   'P 1'
#
loop_
_entity.id
_entity.type
_entity.pdbx_description
1 polymer ?
#
loop_
_entity_poly.entity_id
_entity_poly.type
_entity_poly.pdbx_seq_one_letter_code
_entity_poly.pdbx_strand_id
1 'polypeptide(L)'
;MRSSHRSIVAIAVTTALAVPTLAAAQRQHPAALGDLMTAFVQPRHIKLGLAGSAQNWLYAAYELDQLRETLADIAEILPKHRDLSIPDMVESTVKAPLGALSAAIQAKDSNQFNAAYGQLTAACNTCHRSYDRAEIVIQSPTVMEFSDQDFRPSTK
;
A
#
# COMPACT_ATOMS: atom_id res chain seq x y z
N MET A 1 -6.18 30.99 -86.33
CA MET A 1 -5.64 29.81 -85.64
C MET A 1 -5.73 30.07 -84.14
N ARG A 2 -6.70 29.45 -83.44
CA ARG A 2 -6.89 29.59 -81.95
C ARG A 2 -6.42 28.30 -81.33
N SER A 3 -5.33 28.39 -80.53
CA SER A 3 -4.79 27.29 -79.78
C SER A 3 -5.55 27.20 -78.44
N SER A 4 -6.18 26.07 -78.21
CA SER A 4 -6.93 25.78 -77.04
C SER A 4 -6.00 25.01 -76.02
N HIS A 5 -5.55 25.69 -74.97
CA HIS A 5 -4.82 25.01 -73.85
C HIS A 5 -5.84 24.35 -72.89
N ARG A 6 -5.86 23.04 -72.93
CA ARG A 6 -6.59 22.25 -71.95
C ARG A 6 -5.70 22.09 -70.65
N SER A 7 -6.08 22.80 -69.65
CA SER A 7 -5.46 22.61 -68.27
C SER A 7 -6.00 21.32 -67.69
N ILE A 8 -5.11 20.38 -67.38
CA ILE A 8 -5.40 19.17 -66.68
C ILE A 8 -5.19 19.48 -65.14
N VAL A 9 -6.28 19.53 -64.41
CA VAL A 9 -6.23 19.65 -62.94
C VAL A 9 -6.05 18.24 -62.41
N ALA A 10 -4.88 17.96 -61.85
CA ALA A 10 -4.61 16.73 -61.15
C ALA A 10 -5.14 16.86 -59.69
N ILE A 11 -6.19 16.09 -59.37
CA ILE A 11 -6.72 15.97 -58.01
C ILE A 11 -5.89 14.92 -57.27
N ALA A 12 -5.06 15.37 -56.34
CA ALA A 12 -4.33 14.49 -55.41
C ALA A 12 -5.29 14.03 -54.29
N VAL A 13 -5.69 12.77 -54.35
CA VAL A 13 -6.48 12.13 -53.29
C VAL A 13 -5.51 11.65 -52.20
N THR A 14 -5.42 12.40 -51.10
CA THR A 14 -4.69 11.98 -49.93
C THR A 14 -5.56 11.04 -49.11
N THR A 15 -5.33 9.74 -49.20
CA THR A 15 -5.91 8.72 -48.32
C THR A 15 -5.24 8.81 -46.95
N ALA A 16 -5.93 9.42 -45.99
CA ALA A 16 -5.53 9.37 -44.58
C ALA A 16 -5.77 7.95 -44.06
N LEU A 17 -4.69 7.21 -43.82
CA LEU A 17 -4.71 5.95 -43.08
C LEU A 17 -5.03 6.23 -41.62
N ALA A 18 -6.28 6.03 -41.22
CA ALA A 18 -6.67 6.03 -39.83
C ALA A 18 -6.07 4.77 -39.15
N VAL A 19 -4.98 4.95 -38.41
CA VAL A 19 -4.44 3.90 -37.54
C VAL A 19 -5.39 3.75 -36.33
N PRO A 20 -6.07 2.61 -36.17
CA PRO A 20 -6.85 2.40 -34.98
C PRO A 20 -5.88 2.33 -33.81
N THR A 21 -5.87 3.34 -32.93
CA THR A 21 -5.25 3.25 -31.61
C THR A 21 -6.06 2.22 -30.82
N LEU A 22 -5.55 0.98 -30.75
CA LEU A 22 -5.98 0.03 -29.74
C LEU A 22 -5.57 0.63 -28.37
N ALA A 23 -6.44 1.46 -27.83
CA ALA A 23 -6.44 1.72 -26.39
C ALA A 23 -6.76 0.37 -25.74
N ALA A 24 -5.73 -0.37 -25.34
CA ALA A 24 -5.87 -1.52 -24.48
C ALA A 24 -6.60 -1.00 -23.23
N ALA A 25 -7.89 -1.28 -23.13
CA ALA A 25 -8.63 -1.06 -21.90
C ALA A 25 -7.94 -1.92 -20.85
N GLN A 26 -7.03 -1.31 -20.08
CA GLN A 26 -6.51 -1.91 -18.87
C GLN A 26 -7.74 -2.19 -18.03
N ARG A 27 -8.10 -3.46 -17.91
CA ARG A 27 -9.08 -3.90 -16.93
C ARG A 27 -8.47 -3.57 -15.58
N GLN A 28 -8.83 -2.42 -15.03
CA GLN A 28 -8.61 -2.14 -13.64
C GLN A 28 -9.52 -3.09 -12.88
N HIS A 29 -9.01 -4.27 -12.53
CA HIS A 29 -9.62 -5.04 -11.48
C HIS A 29 -9.47 -4.19 -10.23
N PRO A 30 -10.55 -3.82 -9.54
CA PRO A 30 -10.41 -3.16 -8.25
C PRO A 30 -9.52 -4.07 -7.39
N ALA A 31 -8.45 -3.50 -6.82
CA ALA A 31 -7.52 -4.27 -6.01
C ALA A 31 -8.31 -4.98 -4.91
N ALA A 32 -8.17 -6.30 -4.82
CA ALA A 32 -8.81 -7.05 -3.75
C ALA A 32 -8.17 -6.68 -2.42
N LEU A 33 -8.94 -6.68 -1.31
CA LEU A 33 -8.41 -6.37 0.02
C LEU A 33 -7.14 -7.18 0.34
N GLY A 34 -7.11 -8.47 -0.03
CA GLY A 34 -5.94 -9.32 0.15
C GLY A 34 -4.69 -8.83 -0.58
N ASP A 35 -4.85 -8.30 -1.81
CA ASP A 35 -3.74 -7.74 -2.58
C ASP A 35 -3.19 -6.48 -1.91
N LEU A 36 -4.08 -5.60 -1.41
CA LEU A 36 -3.70 -4.40 -0.67
C LEU A 36 -2.98 -4.75 0.64
N MET A 37 -3.48 -5.74 1.39
CA MET A 37 -2.83 -6.22 2.60
C MET A 37 -1.43 -6.78 2.32
N THR A 38 -1.27 -7.61 1.30
CA THR A 38 0.01 -8.26 0.96
C THR A 38 1.01 -7.27 0.37
N ALA A 39 0.55 -6.39 -0.54
CA ALA A 39 1.46 -5.50 -1.26
C ALA A 39 1.87 -4.28 -0.41
N PHE A 40 1.01 -3.78 0.48
CA PHE A 40 1.25 -2.51 1.16
C PHE A 40 1.27 -2.62 2.69
N VAL A 41 0.32 -3.30 3.32
CA VAL A 41 0.21 -3.33 4.78
C VAL A 41 1.28 -4.25 5.40
N GLN A 42 1.41 -5.47 4.90
CA GLN A 42 2.34 -6.46 5.44
C GLN A 42 3.80 -5.99 5.41
N PRO A 43 4.33 -5.40 4.31
CA PRO A 43 5.69 -4.86 4.30
C PRO A 43 5.91 -3.75 5.33
N ARG A 44 4.92 -2.86 5.55
CA ARG A 44 5.00 -1.79 6.55
C ARG A 44 5.03 -2.35 7.97
N HIS A 45 4.17 -3.33 8.26
CA HIS A 45 4.19 -4.03 9.55
C HIS A 45 5.57 -4.66 9.81
N ILE A 46 6.14 -5.42 8.88
CA ILE A 46 7.45 -6.05 9.02
C ILE A 46 8.55 -5.01 9.25
N LYS A 47 8.62 -3.97 8.41
CA LYS A 47 9.64 -2.91 8.50
C LYS A 47 9.58 -2.14 9.80
N LEU A 48 8.38 -1.83 10.28
CA LEU A 48 8.16 -1.21 11.60
C LEU A 48 8.74 -2.07 12.71
N GLY A 49 8.45 -3.37 12.71
CA GLY A 49 8.96 -4.32 13.70
C GLY A 49 10.48 -4.43 13.70
N LEU A 50 11.08 -4.55 12.50
CA LEU A 50 12.54 -4.63 12.33
C LEU A 50 13.24 -3.33 12.77
N ALA A 51 12.70 -2.16 12.39
CA ALA A 51 13.24 -0.87 12.76
C ALA A 51 13.21 -0.64 14.27
N GLY A 52 12.07 -0.98 14.92
CA GLY A 52 11.95 -0.85 16.38
C GLY A 52 12.85 -1.81 17.13
N SER A 53 12.97 -3.07 16.68
CA SER A 53 13.88 -4.07 17.25
C SER A 53 15.34 -3.63 17.14
N ALA A 54 15.71 -2.96 16.05
CA ALA A 54 17.03 -2.37 15.84
C ALA A 54 17.22 -1.00 16.57
N GLN A 55 16.20 -0.53 17.29
CA GLN A 55 16.18 0.80 17.96
C GLN A 55 16.40 1.97 16.98
N ASN A 56 16.08 1.77 15.72
CA ASN A 56 16.08 2.83 14.71
C ASN A 56 14.75 3.61 14.81
N TRP A 57 14.66 4.45 15.86
CA TRP A 57 13.43 5.15 16.22
C TRP A 57 12.94 6.10 15.13
N LEU A 58 13.87 6.69 14.37
CA LEU A 58 13.51 7.58 13.25
C LEU A 58 12.83 6.79 12.13
N TYR A 59 13.40 5.63 11.78
CA TYR A 59 12.82 4.79 10.76
C TYR A 59 11.54 4.08 11.23
N ALA A 60 11.49 3.68 12.51
CA ALA A 60 10.27 3.15 13.12
C ALA A 60 9.11 4.17 13.11
N ALA A 61 9.39 5.45 13.39
CA ALA A 61 8.40 6.52 13.27
C ALA A 61 7.88 6.66 11.84
N TYR A 62 8.78 6.68 10.86
CA TYR A 62 8.43 6.73 9.44
C TYR A 62 7.51 5.56 9.02
N GLU A 63 7.89 4.32 9.35
CA GLU A 63 7.09 3.15 8.98
C GLU A 63 5.75 3.09 9.72
N LEU A 64 5.68 3.61 10.95
CA LEU A 64 4.42 3.75 11.69
C LEU A 64 3.46 4.72 10.97
N ASP A 65 3.97 5.87 10.51
CA ASP A 65 3.17 6.85 9.80
C ASP A 65 2.71 6.29 8.43
N GLN A 66 3.61 5.62 7.71
CA GLN A 66 3.28 4.94 6.46
C GLN A 66 2.23 3.83 6.65
N LEU A 67 2.28 3.09 7.74
CA LEU A 67 1.25 2.08 8.05
C LEU A 67 -0.11 2.72 8.31
N ARG A 68 -0.15 3.84 9.05
CA ARG A 68 -1.39 4.59 9.30
C ARG A 68 -2.01 5.12 8.02
N GLU A 69 -1.21 5.78 7.18
CA GLU A 69 -1.65 6.30 5.88
C GLU A 69 -2.18 5.16 5.00
N THR A 70 -1.44 4.07 4.89
CA THR A 70 -1.86 2.90 4.10
C THR A 70 -3.21 2.34 4.54
N LEU A 71 -3.44 2.21 5.86
CA LEU A 71 -4.71 1.71 6.38
C LEU A 71 -5.86 2.70 6.15
N ALA A 72 -5.59 4.01 6.24
CA ALA A 72 -6.58 5.05 5.94
C ALA A 72 -6.95 5.06 4.45
N ASP A 73 -5.96 4.98 3.56
CA ASP A 73 -6.16 4.91 2.10
C ASP A 73 -7.00 3.66 1.72
N ILE A 74 -6.68 2.51 2.32
CA ILE A 74 -7.45 1.28 2.08
C ILE A 74 -8.91 1.44 2.56
N ALA A 75 -9.11 2.08 3.71
CA ALA A 75 -10.46 2.33 4.25
C ALA A 75 -11.26 3.29 3.35
N GLU A 76 -10.60 4.23 2.67
CA GLU A 76 -11.22 5.14 1.70
C GLU A 76 -11.52 4.44 0.37
N ILE A 77 -10.55 3.72 -0.18
CA ILE A 77 -10.66 3.04 -1.49
C ILE A 77 -11.66 1.89 -1.43
N LEU A 78 -11.68 1.17 -0.31
CA LEU A 78 -12.50 -0.02 -0.10
C LEU A 78 -13.26 0.09 1.24
N PRO A 79 -14.28 0.96 1.34
CA PRO A 79 -14.97 1.23 2.61
C PRO A 79 -15.72 0.01 3.15
N LYS A 80 -16.04 -0.95 2.30
CA LYS A 80 -16.68 -2.22 2.67
C LYS A 80 -16.00 -3.40 2.03
N HIS A 81 -15.86 -4.47 2.80
CA HIS A 81 -15.50 -5.78 2.29
C HIS A 81 -16.47 -6.82 2.84
N ARG A 82 -17.26 -7.47 1.96
CA ARG A 82 -18.44 -8.25 2.33
C ARG A 82 -19.40 -7.35 3.15
N ASP A 83 -19.83 -7.79 4.33
CA ASP A 83 -20.77 -7.06 5.18
C ASP A 83 -20.09 -6.19 6.25
N LEU A 84 -18.74 -6.15 6.27
CA LEU A 84 -17.97 -5.43 7.27
C LEU A 84 -17.46 -4.09 6.74
N SER A 85 -17.50 -3.07 7.60
CA SER A 85 -16.95 -1.76 7.38
C SER A 85 -15.44 -1.79 7.65
N ILE A 86 -14.61 -1.46 6.65
CA ILE A 86 -13.16 -1.36 6.84
C ILE A 86 -12.80 -0.19 7.77
N PRO A 87 -13.37 1.03 7.63
CA PRO A 87 -13.10 2.14 8.55
C PRO A 87 -13.37 1.76 10.01
N ASP A 88 -14.52 1.13 10.31
CA ASP A 88 -14.88 0.78 11.68
C ASP A 88 -13.95 -0.30 12.25
N MET A 89 -13.52 -1.24 11.43
CA MET A 89 -12.55 -2.26 11.82
C MET A 89 -11.18 -1.65 12.12
N VAL A 90 -10.70 -0.73 11.28
CA VAL A 90 -9.43 -0.01 11.52
C VAL A 90 -9.51 0.81 12.80
N GLU A 91 -10.58 1.59 12.98
CA GLU A 91 -10.78 2.41 14.18
C GLU A 91 -10.82 1.55 15.46
N SER A 92 -11.60 0.48 15.45
CA SER A 92 -11.83 -0.32 16.67
C SER A 92 -10.68 -1.27 17.01
N THR A 93 -9.87 -1.71 16.05
CA THR A 93 -8.83 -2.72 16.32
C THR A 93 -7.43 -2.14 16.39
N VAL A 94 -7.02 -1.26 15.45
CA VAL A 94 -5.61 -0.85 15.33
C VAL A 94 -5.29 0.55 15.84
N LYS A 95 -6.28 1.43 16.01
CA LYS A 95 -6.04 2.81 16.46
C LYS A 95 -5.30 2.88 17.79
N ALA A 96 -5.74 2.14 18.79
CA ALA A 96 -5.13 2.14 20.11
C ALA A 96 -3.67 1.62 20.09
N PRO A 97 -3.37 0.43 19.51
CA PRO A 97 -1.98 -0.03 19.40
C PRO A 97 -1.08 0.88 18.57
N LEU A 98 -1.57 1.52 17.50
CA LEU A 98 -0.80 2.52 16.75
C LEU A 98 -0.47 3.75 17.59
N GLY A 99 -1.39 4.19 18.46
CA GLY A 99 -1.15 5.25 19.43
C GLY A 99 -0.08 4.88 20.45
N ALA A 100 -0.15 3.67 21.00
CA ALA A 100 0.84 3.16 21.94
C ALA A 100 2.24 3.04 21.32
N LEU A 101 2.34 2.58 20.07
CA LEU A 101 3.58 2.55 19.30
C LEU A 101 4.18 3.94 19.12
N SER A 102 3.35 4.93 18.80
CA SER A 102 3.83 6.33 18.68
C SER A 102 4.46 6.82 19.98
N ALA A 103 3.80 6.58 21.11
CA ALA A 103 4.33 6.96 22.42
C ALA A 103 5.64 6.25 22.75
N ALA A 104 5.72 4.95 22.50
CA ALA A 104 6.93 4.15 22.75
C ALA A 104 8.12 4.58 21.89
N ILE A 105 7.88 4.89 20.60
CA ILE A 105 8.89 5.39 19.65
C ILE A 105 9.40 6.77 20.11
N GLN A 106 8.51 7.68 20.50
CA GLN A 106 8.89 9.00 21.02
C GLN A 106 9.71 8.89 22.31
N ALA A 107 9.35 7.98 23.21
CA ALA A 107 10.09 7.70 24.43
C ALA A 107 11.40 6.91 24.18
N LYS A 108 11.58 6.36 22.97
CA LYS A 108 12.69 5.45 22.63
C LYS A 108 12.77 4.24 23.58
N ASP A 109 11.61 3.76 24.03
CA ASP A 109 11.48 2.66 24.98
C ASP A 109 11.20 1.34 24.25
N SER A 110 12.21 0.47 24.21
CA SER A 110 12.15 -0.83 23.55
C SER A 110 11.12 -1.78 24.21
N ASN A 111 10.93 -1.70 25.52
CA ASN A 111 9.98 -2.58 26.21
C ASN A 111 8.54 -2.19 25.86
N GLN A 112 8.24 -0.90 25.93
CA GLN A 112 6.93 -0.37 25.52
C GLN A 112 6.69 -0.61 24.03
N PHE A 113 7.71 -0.43 23.19
CA PHE A 113 7.60 -0.71 21.76
C PHE A 113 7.22 -2.17 21.50
N ASN A 114 7.96 -3.12 22.11
CA ASN A 114 7.70 -4.54 21.90
C ASN A 114 6.30 -4.95 22.38
N ALA A 115 5.85 -4.41 23.52
CA ALA A 115 4.49 -4.64 24.02
C ALA A 115 3.42 -4.09 23.06
N ALA A 116 3.57 -2.84 22.61
CA ALA A 116 2.63 -2.20 21.70
C ALA A 116 2.64 -2.85 20.30
N TYR A 117 3.80 -3.30 19.83
CA TYR A 117 3.93 -4.02 18.55
C TYR A 117 3.24 -5.40 18.61
N GLY A 118 3.36 -6.10 19.72
CA GLY A 118 2.60 -7.32 19.98
C GLY A 118 1.08 -7.09 19.95
N GLN A 119 0.62 -5.97 20.55
CA GLN A 119 -0.80 -5.57 20.50
C GLN A 119 -1.27 -5.25 19.07
N LEU A 120 -0.44 -4.56 18.27
CA LEU A 120 -0.74 -4.30 16.86
C LEU A 120 -0.86 -5.62 16.07
N THR A 121 0.09 -6.53 16.26
CA THR A 121 0.08 -7.86 15.62
C THR A 121 -1.18 -8.66 16.00
N ALA A 122 -1.58 -8.62 17.28
CA ALA A 122 -2.81 -9.25 17.76
C ALA A 122 -4.07 -8.60 17.14
N ALA A 123 -4.07 -7.28 16.96
CA ALA A 123 -5.15 -6.54 16.29
C ALA A 123 -5.30 -6.95 14.84
N CYS A 124 -4.20 -7.10 14.08
CA CYS A 124 -4.20 -7.64 12.72
C CYS A 124 -4.88 -9.02 12.66
N ASN A 125 -4.51 -9.90 13.57
CA ASN A 125 -5.11 -11.24 13.64
C ASN A 125 -6.58 -11.21 14.07
N THR A 126 -7.00 -10.24 14.85
CA THR A 126 -8.42 -10.06 15.21
C THR A 126 -9.23 -9.65 13.98
N CYS A 127 -8.72 -8.70 13.19
CA CYS A 127 -9.33 -8.31 11.94
C CYS A 127 -9.44 -9.51 10.97
N HIS A 128 -8.37 -10.29 10.78
CA HIS A 128 -8.38 -11.47 9.92
C HIS A 128 -9.46 -12.48 10.34
N ARG A 129 -9.61 -12.75 11.63
CA ARG A 129 -10.69 -13.63 12.12
C ARG A 129 -12.08 -13.08 11.82
N SER A 130 -12.27 -11.77 11.96
CA SER A 130 -13.57 -11.13 11.67
C SER A 130 -13.94 -11.18 10.19
N TYR A 131 -12.95 -11.32 9.29
CA TYR A 131 -13.15 -11.47 7.85
C TYR A 131 -13.12 -12.92 7.37
N ASP A 132 -13.26 -13.91 8.26
CA ASP A 132 -13.16 -15.35 7.95
C ASP A 132 -11.81 -15.69 7.25
N ARG A 133 -10.73 -15.14 7.78
CA ARG A 133 -9.35 -15.37 7.33
C ARG A 133 -8.45 -15.75 8.50
N ALA A 134 -8.96 -16.56 9.41
CA ALA A 134 -8.22 -17.03 10.58
C ALA A 134 -6.96 -17.84 10.24
N GLU A 135 -6.89 -18.36 9.02
CA GLU A 135 -5.71 -19.05 8.46
C GLU A 135 -4.54 -18.10 8.18
N ILE A 136 -4.78 -16.80 8.05
CA ILE A 136 -3.73 -15.80 7.86
C ILE A 136 -3.30 -15.29 9.24
N VAL A 137 -2.20 -15.84 9.74
CA VAL A 137 -1.68 -15.50 11.06
C VAL A 137 -0.44 -14.60 10.93
N ILE A 138 -0.58 -13.36 11.37
CA ILE A 138 0.52 -12.39 11.43
C ILE A 138 1.33 -12.62 12.69
N GLN A 139 2.65 -12.51 12.57
CA GLN A 139 3.62 -12.67 13.66
C GLN A 139 4.59 -11.49 13.69
N SER A 140 5.26 -11.30 14.83
CA SER A 140 6.40 -10.40 14.89
C SER A 140 7.54 -10.94 14.02
N PRO A 141 8.21 -10.11 13.21
CA PRO A 141 9.31 -10.57 12.38
C PRO A 141 10.49 -11.01 13.24
N THR A 142 11.05 -12.18 12.95
CA THR A 142 12.22 -12.74 13.64
C THR A 142 13.45 -12.84 12.76
N VAL A 143 13.27 -12.62 11.45
CA VAL A 143 14.33 -12.68 10.44
C VAL A 143 14.29 -11.44 9.56
N MET A 144 15.41 -11.14 8.90
CA MET A 144 15.51 -10.02 7.96
C MET A 144 14.85 -10.42 6.62
N GLU A 145 13.68 -9.86 6.36
CA GLU A 145 12.92 -10.11 5.11
C GLU A 145 13.40 -9.27 3.91
N PHE A 146 14.09 -8.16 4.19
CA PHE A 146 14.56 -7.21 3.17
C PHE A 146 16.09 -7.22 3.13
N SER A 147 16.67 -8.09 2.29
CA SER A 147 18.11 -8.31 2.21
C SER A 147 18.91 -7.12 1.66
N ASP A 148 18.25 -6.18 1.02
CA ASP A 148 18.79 -4.96 0.41
C ASP A 148 18.66 -3.71 1.31
N GLN A 149 18.20 -3.88 2.56
CA GLN A 149 17.95 -2.78 3.49
C GLN A 149 18.58 -3.01 4.86
N ASP A 150 19.28 -1.99 5.38
CA ASP A 150 19.84 -1.97 6.73
C ASP A 150 18.86 -1.25 7.68
N PHE A 151 18.43 -1.95 8.72
CA PHE A 151 17.49 -1.43 9.72
C PHE A 151 18.17 -0.78 10.92
N ARG A 152 19.50 -0.86 11.03
CA ARG A 152 20.24 -0.22 12.10
C ARG A 152 20.17 1.31 12.01
N PRO A 153 20.26 2.04 13.15
CA PRO A 153 20.34 3.50 13.12
C PRO A 153 21.50 3.99 12.27
N SER A 154 21.25 5.04 11.46
CA SER A 154 22.34 5.70 10.71
C SER A 154 23.29 6.40 11.67
N THR A 155 24.58 6.25 11.45
CA THR A 155 25.67 6.89 12.23
C THR A 155 26.02 8.30 11.75
N LYS A 156 25.13 8.95 11.00
CA LYS A 156 25.34 10.34 10.54
C LYS A 156 25.14 11.33 11.65
#